data_9e1ad060e205844f2198a68f0b0522e1
#
_entry.id   9e1ad060e205844f2198a68f0b0522e1
#
_cell.length_a   1.000
_cell.length_b   1.000
_cell.length_c   1.000
_cell.angle_alpha   90.00
_cell.angle_beta   90.00
_cell.angle_gamma   90.00
#
_symmetry.space_group_name_H-M   'P 1'
#
loop_
_entity.id
_entity.type
_entity.pdbx_description
1 polymer ?
#
loop_
_entity_poly.entity_id
_entity_poly.type
_entity_poly.pdbx_seq_one_letter_code
_entity_poly.pdbx_strand_id
1 'polypeptide(L)'
;MCFDQRRVACREWASADGGSGVATCAGPVANGNPVDTTMLGAHTFTVDAADNLGHTANQSVSYTVAYNICALYDQTRAHRSGSTVPIKLQLCDSAGANHSAAAIVVNATGLTQQDGTASDGVEDSGDANPDDNFRYDEELEGYIFNLSTDGLTTGTWVLSFTVTGDPIPHTVQFDVR
;
A
#
# COMPACT_ATOMS: atom_id res chain seq x y z
N MET A 1 0.91 20.12 -9.56
CA MET A 1 1.08 19.31 -8.33
C MET A 1 0.55 17.92 -8.64
N CYS A 2 1.41 16.92 -8.86
CA CYS A 2 0.99 15.55 -9.18
C CYS A 2 1.39 14.65 -8.03
N PHE A 3 0.38 14.12 -7.33
CA PHE A 3 0.57 13.04 -6.36
C PHE A 3 0.18 11.74 -7.05
N ASP A 4 1.17 10.96 -7.44
CA ASP A 4 0.96 9.57 -7.80
C ASP A 4 1.14 8.73 -6.53
N GLN A 5 0.16 7.88 -6.21
CA GLN A 5 0.15 7.01 -5.03
C GLN A 5 1.34 6.04 -4.95
N ARG A 6 2.18 5.99 -5.97
CA ARG A 6 3.35 5.09 -6.06
C ARG A 6 4.71 5.80 -6.02
N ARG A 7 4.74 7.14 -5.96
CA ARG A 7 5.98 7.91 -5.87
C ARG A 7 5.75 9.19 -5.08
N VAL A 8 6.11 9.17 -3.81
CA VAL A 8 6.18 10.39 -3.00
C VAL A 8 7.42 11.18 -3.40
N ALA A 9 7.30 11.95 -4.46
CA ALA A 9 8.25 12.99 -4.81
C ALA A 9 7.48 14.29 -4.89
N CYS A 10 7.55 15.13 -3.87
CA CYS A 10 7.12 16.51 -3.98
C CYS A 10 8.04 17.21 -4.97
N ARG A 11 7.52 17.48 -6.15
CA ARG A 11 8.15 18.43 -7.06
C ARG A 11 7.57 19.80 -6.78
N GLU A 12 8.45 20.68 -6.28
CA GLU A 12 8.33 22.14 -6.27
C GLU A 12 6.94 22.73 -5.96
N TRP A 13 6.82 23.30 -4.80
CA TRP A 13 5.77 24.25 -4.48
C TRP A 13 6.29 25.67 -4.69
N ALA A 14 5.45 26.56 -5.24
CA ALA A 14 5.80 27.95 -5.47
C ALA A 14 4.61 28.84 -5.15
N SER A 15 4.88 30.02 -4.65
CA SER A 15 3.89 31.07 -4.50
C SER A 15 4.20 32.22 -5.47
N ALA A 16 3.14 32.84 -6.00
CA ALA A 16 3.25 34.03 -6.86
C ALA A 16 2.24 35.08 -6.40
N ASP A 17 2.67 36.33 -6.40
CA ASP A 17 1.80 37.48 -6.19
C ASP A 17 2.01 38.50 -7.31
N GLY A 18 0.92 39.01 -7.88
CA GLY A 18 0.94 39.97 -8.99
C GLY A 18 0.97 41.44 -8.55
N GLY A 19 1.05 41.71 -7.25
CA GLY A 19 1.00 43.05 -6.64
C GLY A 19 2.24 43.43 -5.85
N SER A 20 2.17 43.24 -4.55
CA SER A 20 3.23 43.64 -3.58
C SER A 20 4.46 42.74 -3.59
N GLY A 21 4.34 41.58 -4.20
CA GLY A 21 5.37 40.52 -4.18
C GLY A 21 5.31 39.61 -2.94
N VAL A 22 5.81 38.38 -3.08
CA VAL A 22 5.86 37.41 -1.99
C VAL A 22 6.97 37.73 -1.00
N ALA A 23 6.63 37.89 0.27
CA ALA A 23 7.58 38.10 1.37
C ALA A 23 8.06 36.76 1.94
N THR A 24 7.13 35.81 2.19
CA THR A 24 7.44 34.49 2.71
C THR A 24 6.60 33.42 2.01
N CYS A 25 7.19 32.24 1.84
CA CYS A 25 6.50 31.07 1.39
C CYS A 25 7.17 29.86 2.06
N ALA A 26 6.44 29.12 2.89
CA ALA A 26 7.00 28.05 3.72
C ALA A 26 6.06 26.86 3.79
N GLY A 27 6.62 25.68 3.79
CA GLY A 27 5.95 24.39 4.03
C GLY A 27 6.63 23.62 5.16
N PRO A 28 6.09 22.46 5.55
CA PRO A 28 6.66 21.59 6.59
C PRO A 28 8.09 21.12 6.28
N VAL A 29 8.43 21.00 5.00
CA VAL A 29 9.78 20.69 4.51
C VAL A 29 10.20 21.72 3.48
N ALA A 30 11.51 21.88 3.30
CA ALA A 30 12.03 22.81 2.28
C ALA A 30 11.58 22.39 0.87
N ASN A 31 11.43 23.37 -0.01
CA ASN A 31 11.05 23.10 -1.41
C ASN A 31 12.04 22.13 -2.08
N GLY A 32 11.49 21.12 -2.77
CA GLY A 32 12.26 20.05 -3.41
C GLY A 32 12.63 18.87 -2.50
N ASN A 33 12.41 18.96 -1.19
CA ASN A 33 12.63 17.86 -0.27
C ASN A 33 11.43 16.90 -0.23
N PRO A 34 11.66 15.59 0.06
CA PRO A 34 10.59 14.61 0.22
C PRO A 34 9.72 14.96 1.43
N VAL A 35 8.43 14.64 1.33
CA VAL A 35 7.51 14.72 2.47
C VAL A 35 7.83 13.62 3.49
N ASP A 36 7.37 13.80 4.73
CA ASP A 36 7.50 12.79 5.77
C ASP A 36 6.60 11.58 5.44
N THR A 37 7.21 10.41 5.39
CA THR A 37 6.56 9.11 5.14
C THR A 37 6.85 8.10 6.25
N THR A 38 7.26 8.56 7.43
CA THR A 38 7.62 7.68 8.55
C THR A 38 6.42 7.04 9.23
N MET A 39 5.24 7.66 9.13
CA MET A 39 4.03 7.15 9.75
C MET A 39 2.97 6.83 8.69
N LEU A 40 2.38 5.63 8.82
CA LEU A 40 1.24 5.23 7.99
C LEU A 40 0.02 6.13 8.24
N GLY A 41 -0.82 6.28 7.23
CA GLY A 41 -2.07 7.00 7.36
C GLY A 41 -2.20 8.22 6.46
N ALA A 42 -3.27 8.95 6.68
CA ALA A 42 -3.57 10.19 5.96
C ALA A 42 -2.84 11.37 6.59
N HIS A 43 -2.16 12.15 5.77
CA HIS A 43 -1.40 13.33 6.16
C HIS A 43 -1.81 14.53 5.33
N THR A 44 -1.50 15.72 5.83
CA THR A 44 -1.74 16.97 5.11
C THR A 44 -0.44 17.76 5.00
N PHE A 45 -0.14 18.20 3.80
CA PHE A 45 0.96 19.13 3.51
C PHE A 45 0.38 20.51 3.26
N THR A 46 0.73 21.50 4.09
CA THR A 46 0.26 22.87 3.96
C THR A 46 1.42 23.79 3.65
N VAL A 47 1.24 24.64 2.66
CA VAL A 47 2.15 25.76 2.34
C VAL A 47 1.49 27.05 2.76
N ASP A 48 2.19 27.85 3.55
CA ASP A 48 1.77 29.17 3.98
C ASP A 48 2.59 30.23 3.23
N ALA A 49 1.94 31.29 2.78
CA ALA A 49 2.56 32.41 2.10
C ALA A 49 2.09 33.74 2.69
N ALA A 50 2.97 34.73 2.69
CA ALA A 50 2.63 36.12 2.99
C ALA A 50 3.23 37.05 1.94
N ASP A 51 2.54 38.16 1.66
CA ASP A 51 3.05 39.23 0.79
C ASP A 51 3.79 40.31 1.60
N ASN A 52 4.39 41.27 0.92
CA ASN A 52 5.13 42.37 1.56
C ASN A 52 4.22 43.40 2.29
N LEU A 53 2.90 43.25 2.14
CA LEU A 53 1.89 44.06 2.85
C LEU A 53 1.30 43.37 4.07
N GLY A 54 1.67 42.09 4.33
CA GLY A 54 1.22 41.28 5.46
C GLY A 54 -0.07 40.51 5.20
N HIS A 55 -0.59 40.42 3.97
CA HIS A 55 -1.68 39.51 3.64
C HIS A 55 -1.15 38.07 3.60
N THR A 56 -1.95 37.14 4.06
CA THR A 56 -1.57 35.73 4.13
C THR A 56 -2.49 34.85 3.31
N ALA A 57 -1.94 33.76 2.75
CA ALA A 57 -2.67 32.73 2.06
C ALA A 57 -2.06 31.36 2.42
N ASN A 58 -2.87 30.30 2.37
CA ASN A 58 -2.37 28.93 2.48
C ASN A 58 -2.99 28.01 1.45
N GLN A 59 -2.29 26.91 1.17
CA GLN A 59 -2.77 25.82 0.33
C GLN A 59 -2.39 24.50 0.97
N SER A 60 -3.38 23.62 1.13
CA SER A 60 -3.18 22.29 1.70
C SER A 60 -3.43 21.21 0.66
N VAL A 61 -2.65 20.14 0.73
CA VAL A 61 -2.83 18.91 -0.06
C VAL A 61 -2.72 17.71 0.85
N SER A 62 -3.68 16.79 0.75
CA SER A 62 -3.64 15.54 1.50
C SER A 62 -2.84 14.49 0.73
N TYR A 63 -2.10 13.65 1.47
CA TYR A 63 -1.42 12.47 0.95
C TYR A 63 -1.61 11.30 1.92
N THR A 64 -1.43 10.08 1.43
CA THR A 64 -1.56 8.87 2.23
C THR A 64 -0.26 8.10 2.19
N VAL A 65 0.20 7.68 3.36
CA VAL A 65 1.36 6.79 3.51
C VAL A 65 0.84 5.39 3.78
N ALA A 66 1.26 4.45 2.95
CA ALA A 66 0.86 3.05 3.00
C ALA A 66 2.07 2.16 2.68
N TYR A 67 2.01 0.89 3.05
CA TYR A 67 3.02 -0.08 2.64
C TYR A 67 2.95 -0.34 1.13
N ASN A 68 4.08 -0.68 0.55
CA ASN A 68 4.16 -1.40 -0.71
C ASN A 68 4.23 -2.90 -0.42
N ILE A 69 3.72 -3.74 -1.33
CA ILE A 69 3.73 -5.19 -1.16
C ILE A 69 4.82 -5.80 -2.04
N CYS A 70 5.77 -6.46 -1.39
CA CYS A 70 6.80 -7.24 -2.05
C CYS A 70 6.37 -8.72 -2.08
N ALA A 71 5.83 -9.18 -3.20
CA ALA A 71 5.49 -10.58 -3.38
C ALA A 71 6.77 -11.42 -3.52
N LEU A 72 6.86 -12.51 -2.74
CA LEU A 72 8.02 -13.41 -2.69
C LEU A 72 7.73 -14.76 -3.37
N TYR A 73 6.81 -14.78 -4.30
CA TYR A 73 6.47 -15.92 -5.13
C TYR A 73 6.18 -15.46 -6.57
N ASP A 74 6.19 -16.41 -7.49
CA ASP A 74 5.85 -16.13 -8.89
C ASP A 74 4.32 -16.05 -9.04
N GLN A 75 3.80 -14.84 -9.18
CA GLN A 75 2.37 -14.56 -9.32
C GLN A 75 1.78 -15.04 -10.66
N THR A 76 2.62 -15.39 -11.62
CA THR A 76 2.20 -15.89 -12.95
C THR A 76 2.22 -17.41 -13.06
N ARG A 77 2.71 -18.10 -12.01
CA ARG A 77 2.75 -19.55 -11.97
C ARG A 77 1.35 -20.12 -11.78
N ALA A 78 0.91 -20.92 -12.73
CA ALA A 78 -0.40 -21.58 -12.65
C ALA A 78 -0.39 -22.78 -11.68
N HIS A 79 -1.34 -22.79 -10.76
CA HIS A 79 -1.59 -23.84 -9.78
C HIS A 79 -2.81 -24.68 -10.20
N ARG A 80 -2.88 -25.93 -9.76
CA ARG A 80 -4.07 -26.75 -10.02
C ARG A 80 -5.18 -26.36 -9.05
N SER A 81 -6.45 -26.31 -9.52
CA SER A 81 -7.61 -26.27 -8.62
C SER A 81 -7.54 -27.42 -7.62
N GLY A 82 -7.89 -27.17 -6.36
CA GLY A 82 -7.76 -28.10 -5.24
C GLY A 82 -6.34 -28.24 -4.66
N SER A 83 -5.37 -27.44 -5.13
CA SER A 83 -4.02 -27.41 -4.53
C SER A 83 -3.88 -26.27 -3.52
N THR A 84 -2.82 -26.33 -2.71
CA THR A 84 -2.43 -25.24 -1.82
C THR A 84 -1.47 -24.31 -2.54
N VAL A 85 -1.74 -23.00 -2.49
CA VAL A 85 -0.86 -21.94 -2.98
C VAL A 85 -0.25 -21.18 -1.80
N PRO A 86 1.06 -21.32 -1.56
CA PRO A 86 1.72 -20.55 -0.51
C PRO A 86 1.95 -19.11 -0.98
N ILE A 87 1.06 -18.20 -0.60
CA ILE A 87 1.21 -16.76 -0.80
C ILE A 87 2.24 -16.24 0.18
N LYS A 88 3.35 -15.70 -0.32
CA LYS A 88 4.45 -15.18 0.49
C LYS A 88 4.69 -13.73 0.15
N LEU A 89 4.76 -12.87 1.16
CA LEU A 89 4.96 -11.44 0.94
C LEU A 89 5.73 -10.78 2.08
N GLN A 90 6.26 -9.61 1.79
CA GLN A 90 6.79 -8.65 2.75
C GLN A 90 6.08 -7.32 2.60
N LEU A 91 6.02 -6.55 3.68
CA LEU A 91 5.61 -5.16 3.68
C LEU A 91 6.86 -4.33 3.41
N CYS A 92 6.86 -3.58 2.31
CA CYS A 92 8.02 -2.83 1.87
C CYS A 92 7.72 -1.33 1.80
N ASP A 93 8.76 -0.52 1.79
CA ASP A 93 8.67 0.87 1.34
C ASP A 93 8.82 0.97 -0.19
N SER A 94 8.81 2.19 -0.70
CA SER A 94 8.98 2.47 -2.14
C SER A 94 10.38 2.14 -2.68
N ALA A 95 11.36 1.97 -1.80
CA ALA A 95 12.72 1.55 -2.14
C ALA A 95 12.91 0.03 -2.07
N GLY A 96 11.90 -0.71 -1.60
CA GLY A 96 11.94 -2.16 -1.43
C GLY A 96 12.53 -2.61 -0.09
N ALA A 97 12.76 -1.68 0.85
CA ALA A 97 13.21 -2.06 2.19
C ALA A 97 12.07 -2.73 2.96
N ASN A 98 12.38 -3.84 3.64
CA ASN A 98 11.41 -4.64 4.37
C ASN A 98 11.04 -3.99 5.71
N HIS A 99 9.75 -3.84 5.95
CA HIS A 99 9.16 -3.33 7.20
C HIS A 99 8.24 -4.34 7.88
N SER A 100 8.30 -5.61 7.47
CA SER A 100 7.52 -6.69 8.10
C SER A 100 7.92 -6.91 9.54
N ALA A 101 6.97 -7.19 10.41
CA ALA A 101 7.22 -7.49 11.82
C ALA A 101 6.13 -8.42 12.38
N ALA A 102 6.48 -9.29 13.32
CA ALA A 102 5.55 -10.25 13.92
C ALA A 102 4.34 -9.60 14.63
N ALA A 103 4.46 -8.34 15.04
CA ALA A 103 3.38 -7.60 15.69
C ALA A 103 2.35 -7.01 14.71
N ILE A 104 2.64 -7.00 13.40
CA ILE A 104 1.73 -6.49 12.38
C ILE A 104 0.87 -7.66 11.89
N VAL A 105 -0.44 -7.52 11.97
CA VAL A 105 -1.39 -8.51 11.47
C VAL A 105 -1.73 -8.19 10.02
N VAL A 106 -1.60 -9.19 9.16
CA VAL A 106 -2.03 -9.18 7.76
C VAL A 106 -3.20 -10.15 7.65
N ASN A 107 -4.39 -9.65 7.34
CA ASN A 107 -5.63 -10.43 7.30
C ASN A 107 -6.16 -10.54 5.88
N ALA A 108 -6.36 -11.75 5.38
CA ALA A 108 -7.00 -12.01 4.09
C ALA A 108 -8.50 -11.71 4.17
N THR A 109 -9.05 -11.04 3.17
CA THR A 109 -10.42 -10.51 3.22
C THR A 109 -11.33 -11.01 2.10
N GLY A 110 -10.78 -11.57 1.04
CA GLY A 110 -11.59 -12.13 -0.05
C GLY A 110 -10.79 -12.48 -1.29
N LEU A 111 -11.41 -13.28 -2.14
CA LEU A 111 -10.91 -13.69 -3.44
C LEU A 111 -11.83 -13.17 -4.54
N THR A 112 -11.26 -12.67 -5.61
CA THR A 112 -12.02 -12.24 -6.79
C THR A 112 -11.26 -12.65 -8.04
N GLN A 113 -11.95 -13.23 -9.02
CA GLN A 113 -11.35 -13.47 -10.32
C GLN A 113 -11.05 -12.13 -11.01
N GLN A 114 -9.92 -12.03 -11.70
CA GLN A 114 -9.43 -10.75 -12.25
C GLN A 114 -10.41 -10.08 -13.21
N ASP A 115 -11.23 -10.87 -13.92
CA ASP A 115 -12.28 -10.38 -14.82
C ASP A 115 -13.58 -9.99 -14.09
N GLY A 116 -13.65 -10.19 -12.77
CA GLY A 116 -14.81 -9.88 -11.94
C GLY A 116 -15.98 -10.85 -12.10
N THR A 117 -15.81 -11.95 -12.83
CA THR A 117 -16.90 -12.92 -13.10
C THR A 117 -17.20 -13.83 -11.92
N ALA A 118 -16.24 -14.03 -11.02
CA ALA A 118 -16.41 -14.86 -9.83
C ALA A 118 -15.77 -14.20 -8.61
N SER A 119 -16.37 -14.44 -7.44
CA SER A 119 -15.81 -14.10 -6.13
C SER A 119 -16.01 -15.28 -5.19
N ASP A 120 -15.09 -15.49 -4.27
CA ASP A 120 -15.15 -16.59 -3.30
C ASP A 120 -14.66 -16.11 -1.93
N GLY A 121 -15.00 -16.88 -0.89
CA GLY A 121 -14.42 -16.73 0.43
C GLY A 121 -12.95 -17.12 0.43
N VAL A 122 -12.19 -16.59 1.38
CA VAL A 122 -10.83 -17.07 1.61
C VAL A 122 -10.91 -18.36 2.40
N GLU A 123 -10.26 -19.40 1.91
CA GLU A 123 -10.11 -20.66 2.64
C GLU A 123 -8.63 -20.95 2.79
N ASP A 124 -8.22 -21.26 4.01
CA ASP A 124 -6.88 -21.72 4.26
C ASP A 124 -6.77 -23.24 4.07
N SER A 125 -5.58 -23.71 3.77
CA SER A 125 -5.32 -25.12 3.60
C SER A 125 -5.00 -25.79 4.94
N GLY A 126 -6.00 -26.49 5.51
CA GLY A 126 -5.81 -27.33 6.68
C GLY A 126 -5.58 -26.59 7.99
N ASP A 127 -6.34 -25.55 8.28
CA ASP A 127 -6.24 -24.74 9.51
C ASP A 127 -4.82 -24.17 9.77
N ALA A 128 -4.06 -23.91 8.69
CA ALA A 128 -2.69 -23.44 8.80
C ALA A 128 -2.58 -21.94 9.13
N ASN A 129 -3.67 -21.20 8.95
CA ASN A 129 -3.72 -19.75 9.16
C ASN A 129 -4.91 -19.40 10.05
N PRO A 130 -4.69 -19.11 11.33
CA PRO A 130 -5.79 -18.79 12.26
C PRO A 130 -6.50 -17.51 11.83
N ASP A 131 -7.84 -17.53 11.83
CA ASP A 131 -8.69 -16.37 11.57
C ASP A 131 -8.39 -15.66 10.24
N ASP A 132 -8.04 -16.37 9.19
CA ASP A 132 -7.62 -15.84 7.89
C ASP A 132 -6.41 -14.89 7.94
N ASN A 133 -5.63 -14.97 9.01
CA ASN A 133 -4.41 -14.18 9.16
C ASN A 133 -3.22 -14.86 8.48
N PHE A 134 -2.43 -14.07 7.82
CA PHE A 134 -1.10 -14.49 7.39
C PHE A 134 -0.23 -14.77 8.62
N ARG A 135 0.49 -15.88 8.60
CA ARG A 135 1.47 -16.21 9.64
C ARG A 135 2.78 -15.48 9.34
N TYR A 136 3.32 -14.80 10.34
CA TYR A 136 4.68 -14.26 10.25
C TYR A 136 5.71 -15.40 10.32
N ASP A 137 6.69 -15.34 9.46
CA ASP A 137 7.80 -16.31 9.38
C ASP A 137 9.12 -15.58 9.58
N GLU A 138 9.88 -15.99 10.60
CA GLU A 138 11.12 -15.33 11.00
C GLU A 138 12.27 -15.53 10.01
N GLU A 139 12.32 -16.67 9.30
CA GLU A 139 13.37 -16.93 8.31
C GLU A 139 13.11 -16.14 7.02
N LEU A 140 11.84 -15.97 6.66
CA LEU A 140 11.41 -15.16 5.53
C LEU A 140 11.46 -13.66 5.85
N GLU A 141 11.44 -13.31 7.14
CA GLU A 141 11.17 -11.95 7.62
C GLU A 141 9.93 -11.35 6.92
N GLY A 142 8.86 -12.16 6.85
CA GLY A 142 7.68 -11.84 6.06
C GLY A 142 6.47 -12.70 6.45
N TYR A 143 5.47 -12.74 5.59
CA TYR A 143 4.20 -13.38 5.88
C TYR A 143 3.90 -14.48 4.87
N ILE A 144 3.30 -15.57 5.37
CA ILE A 144 2.87 -16.72 4.59
C ILE A 144 1.39 -16.97 4.83
N PHE A 145 0.63 -17.13 3.76
CA PHE A 145 -0.74 -17.62 3.76
C PHE A 145 -0.84 -18.85 2.86
N ASN A 146 -1.22 -19.98 3.41
CA ASN A 146 -1.43 -21.22 2.65
C ASN A 146 -2.85 -21.26 2.13
N LEU A 147 -3.08 -20.66 0.99
CA LEU A 147 -4.39 -20.54 0.36
C LEU A 147 -4.85 -21.87 -0.24
N SER A 148 -6.06 -22.32 0.09
CA SER A 148 -6.75 -23.39 -0.63
C SER A 148 -7.29 -22.87 -1.96
N THR A 149 -7.10 -23.63 -3.02
CA THR A 149 -7.73 -23.35 -4.33
C THR A 149 -8.88 -24.31 -4.64
N ASP A 150 -9.42 -24.98 -3.61
CA ASP A 150 -10.55 -25.88 -3.79
C ASP A 150 -11.78 -25.09 -4.24
N GLY A 151 -12.49 -25.61 -5.24
CA GLY A 151 -13.64 -24.91 -5.83
C GLY A 151 -13.32 -23.77 -6.79
N LEU A 152 -12.08 -23.26 -6.82
CA LEU A 152 -11.73 -22.14 -7.71
C LEU A 152 -11.68 -22.59 -9.18
N THR A 153 -12.29 -21.79 -10.03
CA THR A 153 -12.27 -21.96 -11.49
C THR A 153 -10.93 -21.55 -12.11
N THR A 154 -10.64 -22.04 -13.29
CA THR A 154 -9.45 -21.64 -14.07
C THR A 154 -9.45 -20.14 -14.35
N GLY A 155 -8.32 -19.50 -14.15
CA GLY A 155 -8.11 -18.06 -14.40
C GLY A 155 -7.17 -17.42 -13.40
N THR A 156 -6.97 -16.13 -13.56
CA THR A 156 -6.19 -15.31 -12.61
C THR A 156 -7.09 -14.86 -11.47
N TRP A 157 -6.68 -15.14 -10.25
CA TRP A 157 -7.37 -14.76 -9.03
C TRP A 157 -6.58 -13.71 -8.26
N VAL A 158 -7.31 -12.83 -7.62
CA VAL A 158 -6.78 -11.74 -6.80
C VAL A 158 -7.19 -11.98 -5.35
N LEU A 159 -6.20 -12.13 -4.48
CA LEU A 159 -6.38 -12.18 -3.03
C LEU A 159 -6.30 -10.75 -2.49
N SER A 160 -7.36 -10.30 -1.84
CA SER A 160 -7.42 -9.03 -1.12
C SER A 160 -7.10 -9.24 0.35
N PHE A 161 -6.39 -8.30 0.96
CA PHE A 161 -6.04 -8.34 2.37
C PHE A 161 -5.86 -6.94 2.95
N THR A 162 -5.95 -6.85 4.26
CA THR A 162 -5.68 -5.64 5.04
C THR A 162 -4.46 -5.84 5.93
N VAL A 163 -3.80 -4.73 6.27
CA VAL A 163 -2.62 -4.70 7.16
C VAL A 163 -2.94 -3.78 8.32
N THR A 164 -2.69 -4.23 9.54
CA THR A 164 -2.94 -3.41 10.74
C THR A 164 -2.17 -2.09 10.67
N GLY A 165 -2.89 -0.97 10.80
CA GLY A 165 -2.33 0.37 10.74
C GLY A 165 -2.19 0.94 9.34
N ASP A 166 -2.38 0.14 8.29
CA ASP A 166 -2.39 0.63 6.91
C ASP A 166 -3.81 1.07 6.52
N PRO A 167 -3.99 2.30 5.99
CA PRO A 167 -5.30 2.83 5.66
C PRO A 167 -5.90 2.27 4.37
N ILE A 168 -5.12 1.54 3.57
CA ILE A 168 -5.58 1.00 2.29
C ILE A 168 -5.54 -0.53 2.27
N PRO A 169 -6.51 -1.19 1.60
CA PRO A 169 -6.42 -2.61 1.31
C PRO A 169 -5.38 -2.88 0.23
N HIS A 170 -4.80 -4.07 0.27
CA HIS A 170 -3.80 -4.54 -0.68
C HIS A 170 -4.28 -5.77 -1.42
N THR A 171 -3.62 -6.07 -2.54
CA THR A 171 -3.93 -7.24 -3.35
C THR A 171 -2.67 -7.91 -3.87
N VAL A 172 -2.74 -9.23 -4.03
CA VAL A 172 -1.78 -10.04 -4.79
C VAL A 172 -2.53 -11.02 -5.67
N GLN A 173 -1.90 -11.51 -6.74
CA GLN A 173 -2.55 -12.39 -7.71
C GLN A 173 -1.87 -13.75 -7.79
N PHE A 174 -2.61 -14.75 -8.27
CA PHE A 174 -2.13 -16.08 -8.61
C PHE A 174 -3.00 -16.70 -9.70
N ASP A 175 -2.48 -17.69 -10.43
CA ASP A 175 -3.19 -18.35 -11.50
C ASP A 175 -3.66 -19.76 -11.10
N VAL A 176 -4.89 -20.11 -11.50
CA VAL A 176 -5.50 -21.46 -11.35
C VAL A 176 -5.74 -22.06 -12.73
N ARG A 177 -5.45 -23.39 -12.90
CA ARG A 177 -5.60 -24.16 -14.14
C ARG A 177 -6.29 -25.52 -13.93
#